data_ca146c91893b49ccbb9fb5e601387a3a
#
_entry.id   ca146c91893b49ccbb9fb5e601387a3a
#
_cell.length_a   1.000
_cell.length_b   1.000
_cell.length_c   1.000
_cell.angle_alpha   90.00
_cell.angle_beta   90.00
_cell.angle_gamma   90.00
#
_symmetry.space_group_name_H-M   'P 1'
#
loop_
_entity.id
_entity.type
_entity.pdbx_description
1 polymer ?
#
loop_
_entity_poly.entity_id
_entity_poly.type
_entity_poly.pdbx_seq_one_letter_code
_entity_poly.pdbx_strand_id
1 'polypeptide(L)'
;MKKIILCFLVSASLIACTNQETKTEAKTETTGSVTTTGPDVDLIKKSITAFADGDWATYASTYADTAKSYHNIWPSNTDTTVGVKIPVLIEGFKKQRELMDGKLTMGGTIFEVVTMPDGSKYGHVWVYFTWKNKKGEVGKSVLFDSYGINKDGKISYEWPIYDTKDVATLGQ
;
A
#
# COMPACT_ATOMS: atom_id res chain seq x y z
N MET A 1 28.08 64.11 -61.36
CA MET A 1 27.40 63.74 -60.16
C MET A 1 26.52 62.50 -60.47
N LYS A 2 27.08 61.31 -60.30
CA LYS A 2 26.42 60.05 -60.68
C LYS A 2 25.84 59.40 -59.45
N LYS A 3 24.52 59.23 -59.40
CA LYS A 3 23.81 58.52 -58.35
C LYS A 3 23.89 57.03 -58.65
N ILE A 4 24.53 56.28 -57.77
CA ILE A 4 24.60 54.83 -57.82
C ILE A 4 23.42 54.34 -57.05
N ILE A 5 22.47 53.67 -57.74
CA ILE A 5 21.36 52.98 -57.15
C ILE A 5 21.86 51.56 -56.84
N LEU A 6 21.99 51.25 -55.56
CA LEU A 6 22.36 49.91 -55.09
C LEU A 6 21.07 49.07 -54.92
N CYS A 7 20.83 48.15 -55.86
CA CYS A 7 19.78 47.17 -55.77
C CYS A 7 20.17 46.12 -54.78
N PHE A 8 19.51 46.11 -53.64
CA PHE A 8 19.58 44.97 -52.69
C PHE A 8 18.69 43.86 -53.24
N LEU A 9 19.31 42.80 -53.76
CA LEU A 9 18.69 41.55 -54.04
C LEU A 9 18.55 40.78 -52.70
N VAL A 10 17.37 40.82 -52.15
CA VAL A 10 17.03 39.97 -51.02
C VAL A 10 16.70 38.56 -51.52
N SER A 11 17.69 37.69 -51.45
CA SER A 11 17.49 36.24 -51.68
C SER A 11 16.68 35.67 -50.58
N ALA A 12 15.40 35.49 -50.80
CA ALA A 12 14.54 34.72 -49.92
C ALA A 12 14.92 33.23 -49.99
N SER A 13 15.79 32.80 -49.15
CA SER A 13 16.05 31.37 -48.90
C SER A 13 14.83 30.77 -48.23
N LEU A 14 13.96 30.16 -48.99
CA LEU A 14 12.90 29.29 -48.46
C LEU A 14 13.59 28.06 -47.91
N ILE A 15 13.89 28.09 -46.61
CA ILE A 15 14.22 26.90 -45.87
C ILE A 15 12.89 26.11 -45.76
N ALA A 16 12.72 25.15 -46.66
CA ALA A 16 11.73 24.13 -46.52
C ALA A 16 12.10 23.28 -45.29
N CYS A 17 11.60 23.66 -44.14
CA CYS A 17 11.51 22.75 -43.04
C CYS A 17 10.58 21.60 -43.47
N THR A 18 11.17 20.55 -44.02
CA THR A 18 10.51 19.25 -44.04
C THR A 18 10.25 18.90 -42.61
N ASN A 19 9.01 19.10 -42.16
CA ASN A 19 8.48 18.47 -40.97
C ASN A 19 8.55 16.94 -41.19
N GLN A 20 9.71 16.39 -40.91
CA GLN A 20 9.81 14.98 -40.64
C GLN A 20 9.04 14.79 -39.34
N GLU A 21 7.75 14.49 -39.45
CA GLU A 21 6.99 13.94 -38.35
C GLU A 21 7.73 12.67 -37.92
N THR A 22 8.67 12.85 -37.02
CA THR A 22 9.12 11.74 -36.20
C THR A 22 7.83 11.30 -35.50
N LYS A 23 7.18 10.25 -36.01
CA LYS A 23 6.22 9.49 -35.26
C LYS A 23 6.98 8.97 -34.04
N THR A 24 7.08 9.80 -33.03
CA THR A 24 7.32 9.34 -31.69
C THR A 24 6.09 8.48 -31.40
N GLU A 25 6.23 7.15 -31.57
CA GLU A 25 5.29 6.22 -31.00
C GLU A 25 5.25 6.63 -29.54
N ALA A 26 4.15 7.27 -29.17
CA ALA A 26 3.85 7.55 -27.78
C ALA A 26 3.84 6.17 -27.13
N LYS A 27 4.96 5.83 -26.46
CA LYS A 27 5.00 4.68 -25.58
C LYS A 27 3.83 4.92 -24.64
N THR A 28 2.76 4.17 -24.81
CA THR A 28 1.62 4.20 -23.90
C THR A 28 2.22 3.80 -22.57
N GLU A 29 2.59 4.79 -21.77
CA GLU A 29 2.98 4.52 -20.39
C GLU A 29 1.75 3.89 -19.76
N THR A 30 1.85 2.60 -19.49
CA THR A 30 0.82 1.88 -18.75
C THR A 30 0.87 2.44 -17.35
N THR A 31 0.02 3.43 -17.08
CA THR A 31 -0.13 4.01 -15.75
C THR A 31 -0.81 2.97 -14.87
N GLY A 32 -0.28 2.79 -13.65
CA GLY A 32 -0.97 2.01 -12.64
C GLY A 32 -2.33 2.62 -12.31
N SER A 33 -3.18 1.87 -11.64
CA SER A 33 -4.51 2.32 -11.21
C SER A 33 -4.68 2.15 -9.71
N VAL A 34 -5.54 3.01 -9.12
CA VAL A 34 -5.96 2.90 -7.72
C VAL A 34 -7.46 2.65 -7.69
N THR A 35 -7.89 1.68 -6.90
CA THR A 35 -9.31 1.40 -6.66
C THR A 35 -9.61 1.33 -5.17
N THR A 36 -10.79 1.78 -4.77
CA THR A 36 -11.30 1.73 -3.39
C THR A 36 -12.46 0.75 -3.23
N THR A 37 -12.76 -0.01 -4.27
CA THR A 37 -13.85 -1.00 -4.30
C THR A 37 -13.41 -2.25 -5.07
N GLY A 38 -14.13 -3.35 -4.89
CA GLY A 38 -13.91 -4.60 -5.62
C GLY A 38 -13.25 -5.69 -4.77
N PRO A 39 -13.07 -6.89 -5.34
CA PRO A 39 -12.73 -8.09 -4.59
C PRO A 39 -11.41 -8.01 -3.83
N ASP A 40 -10.40 -7.33 -4.36
CA ASP A 40 -9.12 -7.16 -3.69
C ASP A 40 -9.23 -6.22 -2.49
N VAL A 41 -10.04 -5.15 -2.59
CA VAL A 41 -10.35 -4.25 -1.48
C VAL A 41 -11.17 -4.98 -0.41
N ASP A 42 -12.13 -5.80 -0.82
CA ASP A 42 -12.96 -6.60 0.09
C ASP A 42 -12.14 -7.67 0.82
N LEU A 43 -11.11 -8.23 0.17
CA LEU A 43 -10.14 -9.13 0.80
C LEU A 43 -9.43 -8.44 1.97
N ILE A 44 -8.93 -7.22 1.78
CA ILE A 44 -8.23 -6.47 2.83
C ILE A 44 -9.20 -6.08 3.95
N LYS A 45 -10.39 -5.58 3.60
CA LYS A 45 -11.45 -5.30 4.59
C LYS A 45 -11.77 -6.51 5.43
N LYS A 46 -11.93 -7.68 4.81
CA LYS A 46 -12.18 -8.94 5.49
C LYS A 46 -11.06 -9.30 6.45
N SER A 47 -9.79 -9.15 6.03
CA SER A 47 -8.63 -9.42 6.87
C SER A 47 -8.60 -8.53 8.11
N ILE A 48 -8.69 -7.21 7.93
CA ILE A 48 -8.63 -6.23 9.03
C ILE A 48 -9.83 -6.36 9.97
N THR A 49 -11.04 -6.63 9.45
CA THR A 49 -12.22 -6.85 10.28
C THR A 49 -12.07 -8.11 11.13
N ALA A 50 -11.61 -9.22 10.53
CA ALA A 50 -11.34 -10.45 11.25
C ALA A 50 -10.27 -10.27 12.33
N PHE A 51 -9.21 -9.53 12.04
CA PHE A 51 -8.21 -9.12 13.02
C PHE A 51 -8.85 -8.32 14.16
N ALA A 52 -9.64 -7.30 13.88
CA ALA A 52 -10.32 -6.48 14.88
C ALA A 52 -11.28 -7.29 15.76
N ASP A 53 -11.96 -8.25 15.20
CA ASP A 53 -12.90 -9.14 15.89
C ASP A 53 -12.23 -10.28 16.66
N GLY A 54 -10.96 -10.58 16.36
CA GLY A 54 -10.27 -11.77 16.89
C GLY A 54 -10.73 -13.07 16.22
N ASP A 55 -11.32 -12.98 15.02
CA ASP A 55 -11.67 -14.14 14.19
C ASP A 55 -10.43 -14.63 13.43
N TRP A 56 -9.61 -15.38 14.13
CA TRP A 56 -8.32 -15.84 13.64
C TRP A 56 -8.43 -16.84 12.48
N ALA A 57 -9.54 -17.58 12.40
CA ALA A 57 -9.79 -18.50 11.30
C ALA A 57 -10.05 -17.72 9.99
N THR A 58 -10.92 -16.73 10.05
CA THR A 58 -11.18 -15.84 8.91
C THR A 58 -9.93 -15.04 8.55
N TYR A 59 -9.21 -14.48 9.54
CA TYR A 59 -7.95 -13.75 9.31
C TYR A 59 -6.96 -14.64 8.55
N ALA A 60 -6.64 -15.83 9.07
CA ALA A 60 -5.73 -16.77 8.41
C ALA A 60 -6.19 -17.12 6.98
N SER A 61 -7.49 -17.28 6.75
CA SER A 61 -8.05 -17.65 5.44
C SER A 61 -7.83 -16.62 4.35
N THR A 62 -7.52 -15.36 4.68
CA THR A 62 -7.23 -14.30 3.72
C THR A 62 -5.80 -14.36 3.17
N TYR A 63 -4.90 -15.09 3.84
CA TYR A 63 -3.50 -15.21 3.47
C TYR A 63 -3.20 -16.47 2.67
N ALA A 64 -2.15 -16.40 1.86
CA ALA A 64 -1.52 -17.59 1.27
C ALA A 64 -0.73 -18.35 2.34
N ASP A 65 -0.59 -19.67 2.19
CA ASP A 65 0.09 -20.54 3.15
C ASP A 65 1.56 -20.14 3.40
N THR A 66 2.18 -19.52 2.40
CA THR A 66 3.57 -19.05 2.46
C THR A 66 3.70 -17.61 2.92
N ALA A 67 2.58 -16.95 3.24
CA ALA A 67 2.56 -15.52 3.59
C ALA A 67 3.36 -15.24 4.88
N LYS A 68 3.98 -14.07 4.89
CA LYS A 68 4.74 -13.55 6.02
C LYS A 68 4.34 -12.13 6.35
N SER A 69 4.49 -11.77 7.61
CA SER A 69 4.37 -10.41 8.10
C SER A 69 5.74 -9.83 8.45
N TYR A 70 5.97 -8.58 8.09
CA TYR A 70 7.24 -7.86 8.26
C TYR A 70 7.04 -6.66 9.21
N HIS A 71 6.60 -6.92 10.44
CA HIS A 71 6.28 -5.91 11.43
C HIS A 71 7.43 -4.94 11.72
N ASN A 72 7.20 -3.64 11.54
CA ASN A 72 8.13 -2.55 11.91
C ASN A 72 9.60 -2.80 11.53
N ILE A 73 9.85 -3.62 10.51
CA ILE A 73 11.21 -3.99 10.09
C ILE A 73 11.86 -2.90 9.22
N TRP A 74 11.06 -1.98 8.75
CA TRP A 74 11.51 -0.84 7.96
C TRP A 74 12.02 0.29 8.87
N PRO A 75 13.12 0.96 8.54
CA PRO A 75 14.10 0.78 7.45
C PRO A 75 15.40 0.09 7.90
N SER A 76 15.51 -0.37 9.15
CA SER A 76 16.76 -0.83 9.75
C SER A 76 17.17 -2.25 9.35
N ASN A 77 16.27 -3.03 8.79
CA ASN A 77 16.53 -4.39 8.35
C ASN A 77 15.86 -4.65 6.99
N THR A 78 16.66 -4.71 5.93
CA THR A 78 16.21 -5.03 4.57
C THR A 78 16.14 -6.54 4.29
N ASP A 79 16.46 -7.37 5.30
CA ASP A 79 16.41 -8.82 5.14
C ASP A 79 14.98 -9.34 5.20
N THR A 80 14.35 -9.45 4.03
CA THR A 80 12.99 -10.01 3.87
C THR A 80 12.89 -11.49 4.23
N THR A 81 13.99 -12.16 4.57
CA THR A 81 13.95 -13.55 5.04
C THR A 81 13.44 -13.67 6.48
N VAL A 82 13.46 -12.58 7.24
CA VAL A 82 13.14 -12.54 8.68
C VAL A 82 11.64 -12.41 8.98
N GLY A 83 10.78 -12.29 7.96
CA GLY A 83 9.33 -12.16 8.17
C GLY A 83 8.72 -13.32 8.97
N VAL A 84 7.77 -12.99 9.83
CA VAL A 84 7.05 -13.93 10.70
C VAL A 84 5.94 -14.61 9.90
N LYS A 85 5.84 -15.94 9.98
CA LYS A 85 4.73 -16.69 9.36
C LYS A 85 3.40 -16.33 10.04
N ILE A 86 2.33 -16.22 9.26
CA ILE A 86 1.00 -15.83 9.76
C ILE A 86 0.49 -16.69 10.94
N PRO A 87 0.63 -18.04 10.97
CA PRO A 87 0.22 -18.82 12.13
C PRO A 87 0.96 -18.44 13.42
N VAL A 88 2.26 -18.13 13.33
CA VAL A 88 3.06 -17.71 14.50
C VAL A 88 2.62 -16.33 14.98
N LEU A 89 2.34 -15.42 14.04
CA LEU A 89 1.83 -14.10 14.31
C LEU A 89 0.48 -14.15 15.05
N ILE A 90 -0.44 -15.01 14.59
CA ILE A 90 -1.75 -15.21 15.23
C ILE A 90 -1.61 -15.62 16.69
N GLU A 91 -0.68 -16.50 17.03
CA GLU A 91 -0.46 -16.88 18.43
C GLU A 91 0.02 -15.70 19.28
N GLY A 92 0.84 -14.81 18.71
CA GLY A 92 1.22 -13.54 19.35
C GLY A 92 0.02 -12.62 19.58
N PHE A 93 -0.83 -12.48 18.58
CA PHE A 93 -2.04 -11.67 18.69
C PHE A 93 -3.06 -12.22 19.70
N LYS A 94 -3.24 -13.55 19.78
CA LYS A 94 -4.08 -14.16 20.81
C LYS A 94 -3.64 -13.78 22.21
N LYS A 95 -2.33 -13.90 22.50
CA LYS A 95 -1.77 -13.51 23.80
C LYS A 95 -1.98 -12.01 24.07
N GLN A 96 -1.79 -11.16 23.06
CA GLN A 96 -2.05 -9.73 23.22
C GLN A 96 -3.53 -9.44 23.52
N ARG A 97 -4.45 -10.19 22.88
CA ARG A 97 -5.89 -10.06 23.12
C ARG A 97 -6.31 -10.48 24.54
N GLU A 98 -5.60 -11.41 25.15
CA GLU A 98 -5.85 -11.81 26.55
C GLU A 98 -5.61 -10.64 27.54
N LEU A 99 -4.83 -9.64 27.16
CA LEU A 99 -4.57 -8.44 27.95
C LEU A 99 -5.62 -7.34 27.74
N MET A 100 -6.48 -7.49 26.74
CA MET A 100 -7.55 -6.55 26.41
C MET A 100 -8.87 -6.97 27.04
N ASP A 101 -9.75 -5.99 27.27
CA ASP A 101 -11.14 -6.19 27.64
C ASP A 101 -12.01 -6.05 26.38
N GLY A 102 -12.32 -7.18 25.75
CA GLY A 102 -13.13 -7.22 24.55
C GLY A 102 -12.37 -7.08 23.22
N LYS A 103 -13.03 -6.48 22.24
CA LYS A 103 -12.56 -6.35 20.86
C LYS A 103 -11.85 -5.05 20.61
N LEU A 104 -11.06 -5.00 19.52
CA LEU A 104 -10.62 -3.72 18.96
C LEU A 104 -11.81 -3.01 18.31
N THR A 105 -11.93 -1.72 18.55
CA THR A 105 -12.87 -0.87 17.83
C THR A 105 -12.10 -0.17 16.70
N MET A 106 -12.60 -0.32 15.48
CA MET A 106 -12.04 0.35 14.31
C MET A 106 -12.73 1.68 14.06
N GLY A 107 -11.96 2.70 13.68
CA GLY A 107 -12.46 3.99 13.23
C GLY A 107 -11.56 4.59 12.16
N GLY A 108 -12.10 5.52 11.35
CA GLY A 108 -11.31 6.28 10.38
C GLY A 108 -10.58 5.42 9.34
N THR A 109 -11.26 4.42 8.77
CA THR A 109 -10.64 3.46 7.83
C THR A 109 -10.62 3.98 6.41
N ILE A 110 -9.46 3.82 5.74
CA ILE A 110 -9.28 4.02 4.30
C ILE A 110 -8.71 2.73 3.73
N PHE A 111 -9.33 2.23 2.65
CA PHE A 111 -8.89 1.04 1.94
C PHE A 111 -8.69 1.36 0.47
N GLU A 112 -7.56 0.95 -0.07
CA GLU A 112 -7.28 1.08 -1.49
C GLU A 112 -6.44 -0.09 -2.00
N VAL A 113 -6.51 -0.34 -3.29
CA VAL A 113 -5.62 -1.26 -4.00
C VAL A 113 -4.98 -0.53 -5.15
N VAL A 114 -3.66 -0.56 -5.20
CA VAL A 114 -2.85 -0.06 -6.30
C VAL A 114 -2.51 -1.23 -7.21
N THR A 115 -2.87 -1.13 -8.48
CA THR A 115 -2.42 -2.07 -9.51
C THR A 115 -1.29 -1.40 -10.29
N MET A 116 -0.14 -2.01 -10.28
CA MET A 116 1.02 -1.53 -11.00
C MET A 116 0.93 -1.83 -12.50
N PRO A 117 1.73 -1.15 -13.36
CA PRO A 117 1.74 -1.41 -14.80
C PRO A 117 2.07 -2.86 -15.19
N ASP A 118 2.81 -3.59 -14.37
CA ASP A 118 3.14 -5.00 -14.56
C ASP A 118 2.07 -5.96 -14.08
N GLY A 119 0.93 -5.43 -13.55
CA GLY A 119 -0.17 -6.19 -13.02
C GLY A 119 -0.02 -6.61 -11.56
N SER A 120 1.08 -6.31 -10.90
CA SER A 120 1.22 -6.55 -9.46
C SER A 120 0.26 -5.65 -8.67
N LYS A 121 -0.25 -6.18 -7.55
CA LYS A 121 -1.28 -5.52 -6.75
C LYS A 121 -0.82 -5.35 -5.31
N TYR A 122 -0.99 -4.13 -4.82
CA TYR A 122 -0.69 -3.76 -3.44
C TYR A 122 -1.93 -3.16 -2.81
N GLY A 123 -2.37 -3.78 -1.71
CA GLY A 123 -3.45 -3.24 -0.91
C GLY A 123 -2.92 -2.37 0.21
N HIS A 124 -3.59 -1.28 0.50
CA HIS A 124 -3.24 -0.41 1.62
C HIS A 124 -4.44 -0.19 2.51
N VAL A 125 -4.20 -0.14 3.81
CA VAL A 125 -5.18 0.27 4.79
C VAL A 125 -4.59 1.29 5.75
N TRP A 126 -5.37 2.32 6.02
CA TRP A 126 -5.21 3.21 7.15
C TRP A 126 -6.36 2.95 8.10
N VAL A 127 -6.06 2.59 9.35
CA VAL A 127 -7.08 2.32 10.34
C VAL A 127 -6.65 2.85 11.69
N TYR A 128 -7.64 3.38 12.42
CA TYR A 128 -7.48 3.81 13.78
C TYR A 128 -8.11 2.76 14.70
N PHE A 129 -7.30 2.18 15.58
CA PHE A 129 -7.78 1.23 16.56
C PHE A 129 -7.88 1.86 17.95
N THR A 130 -8.92 1.47 18.69
CA THR A 130 -9.03 1.71 20.12
C THR A 130 -9.37 0.41 20.83
N TRP A 131 -8.92 0.26 22.06
CA TRP A 131 -9.19 -0.89 22.93
C TRP A 131 -9.26 -0.45 24.38
N LYS A 132 -9.73 -1.35 25.24
CA LYS A 132 -9.58 -1.23 26.68
C LYS A 132 -8.69 -2.36 27.17
N ASN A 133 -7.85 -2.09 28.15
CA ASN A 133 -7.18 -3.15 28.89
C ASN A 133 -8.09 -3.66 30.03
N LYS A 134 -7.68 -4.72 30.72
CA LYS A 134 -8.46 -5.30 31.83
C LYS A 134 -8.63 -4.38 33.05
N LYS A 135 -7.86 -3.30 33.13
CA LYS A 135 -8.00 -2.23 34.14
C LYS A 135 -8.99 -1.14 33.70
N GLY A 136 -9.55 -1.23 32.50
CA GLY A 136 -10.46 -0.24 31.91
C GLY A 136 -9.77 0.97 31.26
N GLU A 137 -8.44 0.97 31.19
CA GLU A 137 -7.68 2.03 30.53
C GLU A 137 -7.82 1.91 29.00
N VAL A 138 -8.00 3.04 28.35
CA VAL A 138 -8.18 3.11 26.88
C VAL A 138 -6.83 3.29 26.20
N GLY A 139 -6.48 2.34 25.36
CA GLY A 139 -5.36 2.45 24.44
C GLY A 139 -5.85 2.77 23.01
N LYS A 140 -4.95 3.30 22.21
CA LYS A 140 -5.19 3.66 20.81
C LYS A 140 -3.93 3.46 19.97
N SER A 141 -4.13 3.15 18.68
CA SER A 141 -3.04 3.09 17.72
C SER A 141 -3.55 3.42 16.32
N VAL A 142 -2.70 4.05 15.52
CA VAL A 142 -2.90 4.14 14.08
C VAL A 142 -2.09 3.03 13.45
N LEU A 143 -2.72 2.29 12.56
CA LEU A 143 -2.07 1.29 11.72
C LEU A 143 -2.12 1.77 10.26
N PHE A 144 -0.96 1.81 9.62
CA PHE A 144 -0.85 1.70 8.18
C PHE A 144 -0.35 0.29 7.84
N ASP A 145 -1.02 -0.39 6.95
CA ASP A 145 -0.57 -1.70 6.50
C ASP A 145 -0.58 -1.79 4.98
N SER A 146 0.47 -2.41 4.43
CA SER A 146 0.64 -2.65 3.01
C SER A 146 0.66 -4.15 2.75
N TYR A 147 -0.20 -4.61 1.85
CA TYR A 147 -0.40 -6.01 1.49
C TYR A 147 0.05 -6.28 0.07
N GLY A 148 0.85 -7.32 -0.15
CA GLY A 148 1.00 -7.90 -1.47
C GLY A 148 -0.15 -8.86 -1.76
N ILE A 149 -0.83 -8.70 -2.90
CA ILE A 149 -1.92 -9.59 -3.32
C ILE A 149 -1.43 -10.45 -4.47
N ASN A 150 -1.51 -11.78 -4.33
CA ASN A 150 -1.10 -12.70 -5.35
C ASN A 150 -2.20 -12.94 -6.41
N LYS A 151 -1.86 -13.66 -7.49
CA LYS A 151 -2.79 -13.99 -8.57
C LYS A 151 -3.98 -14.87 -8.17
N ASP A 152 -3.89 -15.53 -7.01
CA ASP A 152 -4.96 -16.39 -6.48
C ASP A 152 -5.93 -15.58 -5.59
N GLY A 153 -5.78 -14.26 -5.52
CA GLY A 153 -6.60 -13.39 -4.69
C GLY A 153 -6.37 -13.61 -3.19
N LYS A 154 -5.12 -13.88 -2.80
CA LYS A 154 -4.69 -14.05 -1.40
C LYS A 154 -3.61 -13.05 -1.05
N ILE A 155 -3.55 -12.66 0.22
CA ILE A 155 -2.46 -11.86 0.75
C ILE A 155 -1.20 -12.73 0.80
N SER A 156 -0.14 -12.33 0.11
CA SER A 156 1.14 -13.02 0.06
C SER A 156 2.15 -12.52 1.08
N TYR A 157 1.98 -11.28 1.51
CA TYR A 157 2.71 -10.67 2.63
C TYR A 157 1.96 -9.45 3.15
N GLU A 158 2.32 -9.02 4.36
CA GLU A 158 1.90 -7.75 4.93
C GLU A 158 3.08 -6.98 5.53
N TRP A 159 2.95 -5.67 5.53
CA TRP A 159 3.95 -4.76 6.07
C TRP A 159 3.29 -3.71 6.96
N PRO A 160 2.90 -4.09 8.20
CA PRO A 160 2.27 -3.19 9.14
C PRO A 160 3.27 -2.22 9.77
N ILE A 161 2.88 -0.95 9.81
CA ILE A 161 3.56 0.13 10.53
C ILE A 161 2.55 0.71 11.50
N TYR A 162 2.83 0.68 12.79
CA TYR A 162 1.91 1.15 13.80
C TYR A 162 2.62 1.80 14.99
N ASP A 163 1.89 2.69 15.67
CA ASP A 163 2.36 3.29 16.90
C ASP A 163 2.30 2.27 18.04
N THR A 164 3.46 2.01 18.65
CA THR A 164 3.60 1.02 19.72
C THR A 164 3.44 1.62 21.11
N LYS A 165 3.28 2.94 21.25
CA LYS A 165 3.27 3.63 22.53
C LYS A 165 2.24 3.04 23.51
N ASP A 166 0.98 2.98 23.08
CA ASP A 166 -0.09 2.46 23.95
C ASP A 166 -0.14 0.92 23.95
N VAL A 167 0.36 0.27 22.88
CA VAL A 167 0.49 -1.19 22.83
C VAL A 167 1.46 -1.70 23.92
N ALA A 168 2.53 -0.98 24.17
CA ALA A 168 3.51 -1.33 25.20
C ALA A 168 2.91 -1.29 26.63
N THR A 169 1.79 -0.59 26.83
CA THR A 169 1.13 -0.50 28.16
C THR A 169 0.17 -1.65 28.44
N LEU A 170 -0.15 -2.50 27.45
CA LEU A 170 -1.09 -3.61 27.63
C LEU A 170 -0.64 -4.65 28.67
N GLY A 171 0.66 -4.78 28.91
CA GLY A 171 1.24 -5.76 29.84
C GLY A 171 1.60 -5.19 31.22
N GLN A 172 1.28 -3.93 31.50
CA GLN A 172 1.54 -3.27 32.79
C GLN A 172 0.26 -3.26 33.66
#